data_a6e4761f819b9d4324c99befda5c8459
#
_entry.id   a6e4761f819b9d4324c99befda5c8459
#
_cell.length_a   1.000
_cell.length_b   1.000
_cell.length_c   1.000
_cell.angle_alpha   90.00
_cell.angle_beta   90.00
_cell.angle_gamma   90.00
#
_symmetry.space_group_name_H-M   'P 1'
#
loop_
_entity.id
_entity.type
_entity.pdbx_description
1 polymer ?
#
loop_
_entity_poly.entity_id
_entity_poly.type
_entity_poly.pdbx_seq_one_letter_code
_entity_poly.pdbx_strand_id
1 'polypeptide(L)'
;MNTTYEQIFDLFFRRIEKDEDFFRYYELSAEEALNLAKERASAYLEEAIGIVMSKALPQIDFNNRDDTKFNFEFNSMERLLIPSLMYEMYLDRDIAYLKLYEVNFTSSDLKVFSPSDARTSFMTMYNSVKSYNEQLLDDYKNIDRETGKYKKLDYAKYNRNVGGE
;
A
#
# COMPACT_ATOMS: atom_id res chain seq x y z
N MET A 1 8.19 -14.65 15.89
CA MET A 1 8.85 -13.34 16.14
C MET A 1 7.89 -12.26 15.70
N ASN A 2 7.71 -11.14 16.44
CA ASN A 2 6.73 -10.11 16.07
C ASN A 2 7.30 -9.18 14.99
N THR A 3 6.47 -8.74 14.04
CA THR A 3 6.89 -7.79 13.01
C THR A 3 6.80 -6.36 13.55
N THR A 4 7.90 -5.61 13.51
CA THR A 4 7.94 -4.20 13.93
C THR A 4 7.54 -3.26 12.80
N TYR A 5 7.02 -2.07 13.15
CA TYR A 5 6.72 -1.02 12.18
C TYR A 5 7.98 -0.57 11.44
N GLU A 6 9.13 -0.50 12.11
CA GLU A 6 10.41 -0.17 11.47
C GLU A 6 10.76 -1.13 10.33
N GLN A 7 10.54 -2.45 10.51
CA GLN A 7 10.77 -3.43 9.43
C GLN A 7 9.88 -3.16 8.21
N ILE A 8 8.64 -2.72 8.42
CA ILE A 8 7.72 -2.38 7.33
C ILE A 8 8.11 -1.06 6.68
N PHE A 9 8.48 -0.05 7.48
CA PHE A 9 8.94 1.24 6.96
C PHE A 9 10.22 1.09 6.15
N ASP A 10 11.17 0.27 6.55
CA ASP A 10 12.37 -0.03 5.77
C ASP A 10 12.04 -0.62 4.39
N LEU A 11 11.06 -1.52 4.32
CA LEU A 11 10.59 -2.10 3.05
C LEU A 11 9.90 -1.06 2.16
N PHE A 12 9.12 -0.16 2.77
CA PHE A 12 8.48 0.95 2.07
C PHE A 12 9.51 1.99 1.60
N PHE A 13 10.43 2.43 2.46
CA PHE A 13 11.45 3.42 2.13
C PHE A 13 12.35 2.99 0.98
N ARG A 14 12.69 1.71 0.87
CA ARG A 14 13.43 1.18 -0.28
C ARG A 14 12.70 1.37 -1.61
N ARG A 15 11.38 1.47 -1.62
CA ARG A 15 10.59 1.71 -2.85
C ARG A 15 10.61 3.17 -3.28
N ILE A 16 10.79 4.08 -2.32
CA ILE A 16 10.81 5.54 -2.53
C ILE A 16 12.18 6.16 -2.29
N GLU A 17 13.25 5.36 -2.19
CA GLU A 17 14.61 5.84 -1.87
C GLU A 17 15.15 6.91 -2.82
N LYS A 18 14.61 6.98 -4.04
CA LYS A 18 14.98 7.96 -5.05
C LYS A 18 14.20 9.27 -4.94
N ASP A 19 13.16 9.32 -4.12
CA ASP A 19 12.42 10.54 -3.85
C ASP A 19 13.10 11.33 -2.74
N GLU A 20 14.05 12.18 -3.14
CA GLU A 20 14.77 13.05 -2.22
C GLU A 20 13.83 13.97 -1.45
N ASP A 21 12.72 14.42 -2.06
CA ASP A 21 11.77 15.35 -1.45
C ASP A 21 10.99 14.74 -0.29
N PHE A 22 10.84 13.42 -0.27
CA PHE A 22 10.21 12.72 0.85
C PHE A 22 11.06 12.76 2.11
N PHE A 23 12.40 12.79 1.96
CA PHE A 23 13.36 12.73 3.08
C PHE A 23 14.06 14.07 3.34
N ARG A 24 13.93 15.05 2.44
CA ARG A 24 14.66 16.31 2.52
C ARG A 24 13.78 17.39 3.16
N TYR A 25 14.19 17.82 4.34
CA TYR A 25 13.60 18.93 5.08
C TYR A 25 14.72 19.92 5.42
N TYR A 26 14.75 21.05 4.74
CA TYR A 26 15.87 22.02 4.74
C TYR A 26 16.19 22.62 6.12
N GLU A 27 15.28 22.59 7.07
CA GLU A 27 15.43 23.19 8.40
C GLU A 27 15.54 22.16 9.54
N LEU A 28 15.49 20.85 9.23
CA LEU A 28 15.51 19.78 10.22
C LEU A 28 16.85 19.06 10.23
N SER A 29 17.23 18.57 11.41
CA SER A 29 18.33 17.61 11.53
C SER A 29 17.95 16.27 10.85
N ALA A 30 18.95 15.44 10.54
CA ALA A 30 18.69 14.13 9.93
C ALA A 30 17.79 13.23 10.80
N GLU A 31 17.88 13.33 12.12
CA GLU A 31 17.05 12.58 13.05
C GLU A 31 15.59 13.07 13.02
N GLU A 32 15.37 14.37 13.05
CA GLU A 32 14.03 14.98 12.96
C GLU A 32 13.38 14.67 11.61
N ALA A 33 14.14 14.76 10.52
CA ALA A 33 13.66 14.41 9.18
C ALA A 33 13.24 12.94 9.09
N LEU A 34 14.03 12.03 9.67
CA LEU A 34 13.68 10.59 9.72
C LEU A 34 12.43 10.34 10.56
N ASN A 35 12.27 11.02 11.69
CA ASN A 35 11.07 10.88 12.54
C ASN A 35 9.82 11.35 11.79
N LEU A 36 9.90 12.46 11.07
CA LEU A 36 8.79 12.97 10.25
C LEU A 36 8.47 12.01 9.07
N ALA A 37 9.50 11.41 8.45
CA ALA A 37 9.30 10.39 7.43
C ALA A 37 8.59 9.14 7.99
N LYS A 38 8.94 8.70 9.21
CA LYS A 38 8.27 7.59 9.90
C LYS A 38 6.83 7.92 10.26
N GLU A 39 6.54 9.14 10.71
CA GLU A 39 5.17 9.61 10.99
C GLU A 39 4.29 9.57 9.73
N ARG A 40 4.81 10.05 8.59
CA ARG A 40 4.11 9.94 7.30
C ARG A 40 3.92 8.49 6.85
N ALA A 41 4.95 7.66 6.99
CA ALA A 41 4.86 6.23 6.67
C ALA A 41 3.81 5.52 7.54
N SER A 42 3.65 5.93 8.80
CA SER A 42 2.61 5.41 9.69
C SER A 42 1.21 5.68 9.16
N ALA A 43 0.94 6.86 8.60
CA ALA A 43 -0.35 7.16 7.97
C ALA A 43 -0.63 6.23 6.77
N TYR A 44 0.35 6.01 5.89
CA TYR A 44 0.22 5.07 4.78
C TYR A 44 0.05 3.61 5.25
N LEU A 45 0.69 3.23 6.35
CA LEU A 45 0.51 1.91 6.96
C LEU A 45 -0.94 1.70 7.44
N GLU A 46 -1.52 2.70 8.10
CA GLU A 46 -2.92 2.66 8.55
C GLU A 46 -3.89 2.48 7.36
N GLU A 47 -3.71 3.25 6.30
CA GLU A 47 -4.53 3.14 5.09
C GLU A 47 -4.36 1.76 4.42
N ALA A 48 -3.12 1.27 4.29
CA ALA A 48 -2.83 -0.05 3.72
C ALA A 48 -3.51 -1.18 4.51
N ILE A 49 -3.46 -1.12 5.85
CA ILE A 49 -4.15 -2.07 6.73
C ILE A 49 -5.66 -1.99 6.52
N GLY A 50 -6.23 -0.78 6.46
CA GLY A 50 -7.65 -0.59 6.18
C GLY A 50 -8.10 -1.25 4.86
N ILE A 51 -7.27 -1.14 3.82
CA ILE A 51 -7.52 -1.79 2.51
C ILE A 51 -7.50 -3.32 2.65
N VAL A 52 -6.48 -3.89 3.31
CA VAL A 52 -6.37 -5.34 3.50
C VAL A 52 -7.55 -5.87 4.31
N MET A 53 -7.88 -5.22 5.42
CA MET A 53 -9.02 -5.62 6.28
C MET A 53 -10.35 -5.57 5.55
N SER A 54 -10.56 -4.57 4.69
CA SER A 54 -11.83 -4.38 3.98
C SER A 54 -11.97 -5.25 2.73
N LYS A 55 -10.89 -5.45 1.97
CA LYS A 55 -10.95 -6.12 0.66
C LYS A 55 -10.53 -7.59 0.69
N ALA A 56 -9.53 -7.93 1.50
CA ALA A 56 -8.96 -9.28 1.50
C ALA A 56 -9.51 -10.20 2.58
N LEU A 57 -10.22 -9.67 3.60
CA LEU A 57 -10.77 -10.44 4.73
C LEU A 57 -9.70 -11.37 5.33
N PRO A 58 -8.64 -10.84 5.90
CA PRO A 58 -7.47 -11.59 6.31
C PRO A 58 -7.80 -12.62 7.40
N GLN A 59 -7.02 -13.72 7.46
CA GLN A 59 -7.16 -14.77 8.48
C GLN A 59 -6.61 -14.34 9.85
N ILE A 60 -5.96 -13.18 9.92
CA ILE A 60 -5.45 -12.57 11.15
C ILE A 60 -6.02 -11.16 11.30
N ASP A 61 -6.11 -10.70 12.54
CA ASP A 61 -6.52 -9.34 12.83
C ASP A 61 -5.28 -8.41 12.86
N PHE A 62 -5.15 -7.55 11.85
CA PHE A 62 -4.10 -6.54 11.79
C PHE A 62 -4.24 -5.46 12.88
N ASN A 63 -5.37 -5.38 13.58
CA ASN A 63 -5.52 -4.51 14.75
C ASN A 63 -4.89 -5.11 16.02
N ASN A 64 -4.48 -6.38 15.99
CA ASN A 64 -3.71 -6.99 17.07
C ASN A 64 -2.25 -6.49 17.05
N ARG A 65 -2.07 -5.26 17.51
CA ARG A 65 -0.79 -4.51 17.47
C ARG A 65 -0.70 -3.51 18.62
N ASP A 66 0.50 -3.05 18.91
CA ASP A 66 0.77 -1.88 19.76
C ASP A 66 1.30 -0.71 18.90
N ASP A 67 1.78 0.35 19.54
CA ASP A 67 2.27 1.57 18.85
C ASP A 67 3.56 1.35 18.04
N THR A 68 4.20 0.18 18.15
CA THR A 68 5.52 -0.07 17.56
C THR A 68 5.62 -1.36 16.74
N LYS A 69 4.69 -2.30 16.94
CA LYS A 69 4.75 -3.62 16.32
C LYS A 69 3.40 -4.31 16.24
N PHE A 70 3.29 -5.26 15.35
CA PHE A 70 2.24 -6.26 15.32
C PHE A 70 2.54 -7.37 16.32
N ASN A 71 1.52 -7.92 16.99
CA ASN A 71 1.66 -9.02 17.95
C ASN A 71 1.75 -10.41 17.26
N PHE A 72 2.08 -10.40 15.99
CA PHE A 72 2.31 -11.57 15.15
C PHE A 72 3.42 -11.31 14.12
N GLU A 73 3.91 -12.37 13.50
CA GLU A 73 4.89 -12.28 12.43
C GLU A 73 4.22 -12.22 11.06
N PHE A 74 4.63 -11.27 10.21
CA PHE A 74 4.20 -11.22 8.83
C PHE A 74 4.82 -12.37 8.02
N ASN A 75 4.01 -13.05 7.26
CA ASN A 75 4.50 -13.99 6.26
C ASN A 75 5.08 -13.25 5.03
N SER A 76 5.65 -14.00 4.08
CA SER A 76 6.27 -13.41 2.89
C SER A 76 5.29 -12.60 2.04
N MET A 77 4.02 -13.00 1.98
CA MET A 77 2.98 -12.31 1.21
C MET A 77 2.62 -10.98 1.87
N GLU A 78 2.47 -10.95 3.19
CA GLU A 78 2.15 -9.75 3.97
C GLU A 78 3.30 -8.72 3.91
N ARG A 79 4.55 -9.20 3.95
CA ARG A 79 5.75 -8.37 3.77
C ARG A 79 5.86 -7.76 2.37
N LEU A 80 5.24 -8.37 1.37
CA LEU A 80 5.18 -7.84 0.01
C LEU A 80 3.98 -6.90 -0.17
N LEU A 81 2.81 -7.31 0.28
CA LEU A 81 1.53 -6.64 0.09
C LEU A 81 1.48 -5.29 0.81
N ILE A 82 1.75 -5.26 2.13
CA ILE A 82 1.60 -4.04 2.94
C ILE A 82 2.48 -2.90 2.43
N PRO A 83 3.82 -3.06 2.23
CA PRO A 83 4.64 -1.97 1.69
C PRO A 83 4.28 -1.58 0.25
N SER A 84 3.68 -2.50 -0.53
CA SER A 84 3.22 -2.19 -1.88
C SER A 84 1.96 -1.33 -1.88
N LEU A 85 1.03 -1.60 -0.98
CA LEU A 85 -0.14 -0.73 -0.76
C LEU A 85 0.28 0.64 -0.20
N MET A 86 1.22 0.70 0.74
CA MET A 86 1.77 1.97 1.23
C MET A 86 2.36 2.79 0.07
N TYR A 87 3.02 2.13 -0.88
CA TYR A 87 3.57 2.80 -2.06
C TYR A 87 2.47 3.32 -3.00
N GLU A 88 1.37 2.60 -3.17
CA GLU A 88 0.20 3.10 -3.90
C GLU A 88 -0.37 4.36 -3.25
N MET A 89 -0.56 4.37 -1.92
CA MET A 89 -1.05 5.54 -1.18
C MET A 89 -0.11 6.74 -1.29
N TYR A 90 1.19 6.49 -1.27
CA TYR A 90 2.21 7.50 -1.51
C TYR A 90 2.05 8.15 -2.91
N LEU A 91 1.84 7.34 -3.96
CA LEU A 91 1.62 7.83 -5.32
C LEU A 91 0.27 8.54 -5.48
N ASP A 92 -0.79 8.12 -4.77
CA ASP A 92 -2.11 8.77 -4.78
C ASP A 92 -2.04 10.22 -4.30
N ARG A 93 -1.18 10.52 -3.33
CA ARG A 93 -0.93 11.90 -2.89
C ARG A 93 -0.44 12.77 -4.06
N ASP A 94 0.47 12.26 -4.87
CA ASP A 94 1.05 13.02 -5.97
C ASP A 94 0.02 13.24 -7.11
N ILE A 95 -0.87 12.29 -7.33
CA ILE A 95 -2.03 12.47 -8.23
C ILE A 95 -2.96 13.58 -7.73
N ALA A 96 -3.21 13.63 -6.44
CA ALA A 96 -4.05 14.67 -5.86
C ALA A 96 -3.44 16.07 -6.09
N TYR A 97 -2.12 16.21 -5.93
CA TYR A 97 -1.42 17.45 -6.26
C TYR A 97 -1.49 17.78 -7.75
N LEU A 98 -1.27 16.83 -8.65
CA LEU A 98 -1.40 17.05 -10.10
C LEU A 98 -2.80 17.54 -10.47
N LYS A 99 -3.85 16.98 -9.89
CA LYS A 99 -5.25 17.43 -10.11
C LYS A 99 -5.49 18.85 -9.60
N LEU A 100 -4.94 19.22 -8.45
CA LEU A 100 -5.03 20.60 -7.94
C LEU A 100 -4.36 21.60 -8.87
N TYR A 101 -3.21 21.25 -9.47
CA TYR A 101 -2.56 22.09 -10.48
C TYR A 101 -3.41 22.23 -11.75
N GLU A 102 -4.03 21.16 -12.23
CA GLU A 102 -4.93 21.21 -13.40
C GLU A 102 -6.13 22.14 -13.21
N VAL A 103 -6.66 22.24 -12.01
CA VAL A 103 -7.80 23.12 -11.69
C VAL A 103 -7.40 24.59 -11.57
N ASN A 104 -6.20 24.88 -11.06
CA ASN A 104 -5.78 26.22 -10.70
C ASN A 104 -4.92 26.93 -11.76
N PHE A 105 -4.41 26.20 -12.76
CA PHE A 105 -3.51 26.77 -13.79
C PHE A 105 -4.12 26.61 -15.18
N THR A 106 -3.79 27.57 -16.07
CA THR A 106 -4.19 27.48 -17.47
C THR A 106 -3.45 26.36 -18.20
N SER A 107 -3.97 25.92 -19.35
CA SER A 107 -3.32 24.89 -20.17
C SER A 107 -1.90 25.30 -20.63
N SER A 108 -1.61 26.61 -20.70
CA SER A 108 -0.28 27.15 -21.00
C SER A 108 0.67 26.96 -19.83
N ASP A 109 0.21 27.26 -18.61
CA ASP A 109 1.02 27.12 -17.39
C ASP A 109 1.33 25.66 -17.09
N LEU A 110 0.37 24.77 -17.31
CA LEU A 110 0.56 23.32 -17.15
C LEU A 110 1.62 22.74 -18.10
N LYS A 111 1.76 23.27 -19.32
CA LYS A 111 2.80 22.84 -20.26
C LYS A 111 4.21 23.19 -19.78
N VAL A 112 4.35 24.26 -19.01
CA VAL A 112 5.65 24.70 -18.48
C VAL A 112 6.05 23.88 -17.25
N PHE A 113 5.08 23.56 -16.36
CA PHE A 113 5.36 22.92 -15.09
C PHE A 113 5.29 21.37 -15.12
N SER A 114 4.55 20.80 -16.05
CA SER A 114 4.45 19.33 -16.18
C SER A 114 4.20 18.94 -17.63
N PRO A 115 5.26 18.54 -18.37
CA PRO A 115 5.12 18.04 -19.72
C PRO A 115 4.08 16.91 -19.80
N SER A 116 3.23 16.90 -20.82
CA SER A 116 2.17 15.90 -20.99
C SER A 116 2.69 14.47 -20.92
N ASP A 117 3.88 14.24 -21.44
CA ASP A 117 4.53 12.92 -21.46
C ASP A 117 4.94 12.44 -20.06
N ALA A 118 5.42 13.35 -19.19
CA ALA A 118 5.77 13.00 -17.81
C ALA A 118 4.52 12.63 -17.01
N ARG A 119 3.40 13.34 -17.18
CA ARG A 119 2.12 12.99 -16.55
C ARG A 119 1.58 11.66 -17.04
N THR A 120 1.62 11.42 -18.34
CA THR A 120 1.18 10.15 -18.92
C THR A 120 2.01 9.00 -18.42
N SER A 121 3.33 9.16 -18.33
CA SER A 121 4.24 8.15 -17.80
C SER A 121 3.98 7.88 -16.32
N PHE A 122 3.74 8.93 -15.51
CA PHE A 122 3.39 8.79 -14.10
C PHE A 122 2.05 8.04 -13.92
N MET A 123 1.01 8.42 -14.67
CA MET A 123 -0.29 7.75 -14.61
C MET A 123 -0.20 6.29 -15.06
N THR A 124 0.62 5.99 -16.05
CA THR A 124 0.87 4.60 -16.48
C THR A 124 1.55 3.79 -15.39
N MET A 125 2.57 4.35 -14.74
CA MET A 125 3.24 3.73 -13.60
C MET A 125 2.28 3.49 -12.45
N TYR A 126 1.52 4.51 -12.05
CA TYR A 126 0.51 4.40 -10.99
C TYR A 126 -0.52 3.30 -11.27
N ASN A 127 -1.10 3.28 -12.48
CA ASN A 127 -2.07 2.26 -12.86
C ASN A 127 -1.47 0.84 -12.84
N SER A 128 -0.19 0.71 -13.20
CA SER A 128 0.53 -0.58 -13.11
C SER A 128 0.71 -1.03 -11.67
N VAL A 129 1.08 -0.12 -10.76
CA VAL A 129 1.20 -0.41 -9.32
C VAL A 129 -0.16 -0.81 -8.74
N LYS A 130 -1.20 -0.07 -9.06
CA LYS A 130 -2.57 -0.35 -8.60
C LYS A 130 -3.06 -1.72 -9.08
N SER A 131 -2.91 -2.02 -10.37
CA SER A 131 -3.29 -3.33 -10.93
C SER A 131 -2.50 -4.48 -10.29
N TYR A 132 -1.21 -4.29 -10.04
CA TYR A 132 -0.38 -5.26 -9.33
C TYR A 132 -0.87 -5.48 -7.88
N ASN A 133 -1.22 -4.40 -7.17
CA ASN A 133 -1.74 -4.50 -5.81
C ASN A 133 -3.11 -5.18 -5.74
N GLU A 134 -3.98 -4.94 -6.73
CA GLU A 134 -5.26 -5.67 -6.85
C GLU A 134 -5.03 -7.17 -7.02
N GLN A 135 -4.06 -7.59 -7.85
CA GLN A 135 -3.68 -9.00 -7.98
C GLN A 135 -3.12 -9.57 -6.67
N LEU A 136 -2.24 -8.85 -5.98
CA LEU A 136 -1.71 -9.27 -4.68
C LEU A 136 -2.81 -9.43 -3.62
N LEU A 137 -3.80 -8.53 -3.60
CA LEU A 137 -4.95 -8.63 -2.68
C LEU A 137 -5.80 -9.86 -2.99
N ASP A 138 -6.06 -10.14 -4.27
CA ASP A 138 -6.81 -11.31 -4.70
C ASP A 138 -6.06 -12.61 -4.36
N ASP A 139 -4.75 -12.65 -4.60
CA ASP A 139 -3.92 -13.79 -4.22
C ASP A 139 -3.91 -13.99 -2.71
N TYR A 140 -3.73 -12.92 -1.93
CA TYR A 140 -3.73 -12.97 -0.46
C TYR A 140 -5.07 -13.47 0.10
N LYS A 141 -6.19 -13.02 -0.47
CA LYS A 141 -7.53 -13.47 -0.11
C LYS A 141 -7.72 -14.99 -0.34
N ASN A 142 -7.14 -15.50 -1.43
CA ASN A 142 -7.35 -16.88 -1.89
C ASN A 142 -6.31 -17.86 -1.35
N ILE A 143 -5.22 -17.39 -0.75
CA ILE A 143 -4.17 -18.22 -0.17
C ILE A 143 -4.45 -18.45 1.31
N ASP A 144 -4.25 -19.67 1.76
CA ASP A 144 -4.24 -20.01 3.18
C ASP A 144 -2.92 -19.55 3.80
N ARG A 145 -3.02 -18.77 4.87
CA ARG A 145 -1.89 -18.09 5.50
C ARG A 145 -0.86 -19.05 6.08
N GLU A 146 -1.30 -20.18 6.64
CA GLU A 146 -0.42 -21.13 7.33
C GLU A 146 0.30 -22.05 6.34
N THR A 147 -0.43 -22.51 5.33
CA THR A 147 0.11 -23.48 4.36
C THR A 147 0.74 -22.84 3.13
N GLY A 148 0.43 -21.55 2.87
CA GLY A 148 0.85 -20.83 1.65
C GLY A 148 0.22 -21.39 0.36
N LYS A 149 -0.80 -22.22 0.45
CA LYS A 149 -1.49 -22.84 -0.70
C LYS A 149 -2.84 -22.17 -0.95
N TYR A 150 -3.32 -22.24 -2.18
CA TYR A 150 -4.67 -21.79 -2.49
C TYR A 150 -5.71 -22.54 -1.65
N LYS A 151 -6.68 -21.79 -1.10
CA LYS A 151 -7.82 -22.34 -0.37
C LYS A 151 -8.61 -23.25 -1.30
N LYS A 152 -8.91 -24.45 -0.83
CA LYS A 152 -9.75 -25.39 -1.60
C LYS A 152 -11.21 -24.96 -1.50
N LEU A 153 -11.87 -24.89 -2.65
CA LEU A 153 -13.33 -24.73 -2.69
C LEU A 153 -13.98 -26.05 -2.25
N ASP A 154 -14.76 -25.98 -1.18
CA ASP A 154 -15.54 -27.12 -0.71
C ASP A 154 -16.89 -27.16 -1.47
N TYR A 155 -16.89 -27.83 -2.60
CA TYR A 155 -18.09 -28.00 -3.43
C TYR A 155 -19.22 -28.73 -2.72
N ALA A 156 -18.93 -29.51 -1.65
CA ALA A 156 -19.95 -30.23 -0.90
C ALA A 156 -20.90 -29.29 -0.15
N LYS A 157 -20.47 -28.09 0.19
CA LYS A 157 -21.33 -27.07 0.80
C LYS A 157 -22.34 -26.46 -0.18
N TYR A 158 -22.03 -26.44 -1.48
CA TYR A 158 -22.93 -25.90 -2.50
C TYR A 158 -24.03 -26.89 -2.92
N ASN A 159 -23.78 -28.18 -2.84
CA ASN A 159 -24.78 -29.23 -3.21
C ASN A 159 -25.86 -29.44 -2.15
N ARG A 160 -25.75 -28.93 -0.94
CA ARG A 160 -26.77 -29.11 0.13
C ARG A 160 -28.04 -28.28 -0.08
N ASN A 161 -28.03 -27.29 -0.95
CA ASN A 161 -29.19 -26.42 -1.18
C ASN A 161 -30.05 -26.80 -2.42
N VAL A 162 -29.75 -27.91 -3.10
CA VAL A 162 -30.49 -28.32 -4.31
C VAL A 162 -31.41 -29.53 -4.06
N GLY A 163 -31.50 -30.03 -2.81
CA GLY A 163 -32.31 -31.20 -2.42
C GLY A 163 -33.28 -30.86 -1.30
N GLY A 164 -34.19 -29.94 -1.50
CA GLY A 164 -35.25 -29.62 -0.57
C GLY A 164 -36.57 -29.36 -1.30
N GLU A 165 -37.23 -30.43 -1.72
CA GLU A 165 -38.69 -30.53 -1.80
C GLU A 165 -39.18 -31.55 -0.78
#